data_b39b4963d9263483382c547d13c754c3
#
_entry.id   b39b4963d9263483382c547d13c754c3
#
_cell.length_a   1.000
_cell.length_b   1.000
_cell.length_c   1.000
_cell.angle_alpha   90.00
_cell.angle_beta   90.00
_cell.angle_gamma   90.00
#
_symmetry.space_group_name_H-M   'P 1'
#
loop_
_entity.id
_entity.type
_entity.pdbx_description
1 polymer ?
#
loop_
_entity_poly.entity_id
_entity_poly.type
_entity_poly.pdbx_seq_one_letter_code
_entity_poly.pdbx_strand_id
1 'polypeptide(L)'
;FSYNSRHQQTRVETETGSVQENRYDAEDLRFELLENGRRTSFVYHDGELLEEGREEQKTSYHLGAGMEAFRRGQELSYYHRDEQLSTVFVTDGQGEIRNSYQYDAFGIPLETTEQLNNRIRYTGQQYDELTEQYYLRARYYNPVAGRFMQEDVYQGDGLNLYAYCGNNPVVYDDPSGYASTSIGKACPPQGKISESVDESDSNSLCERCIGTVSGNLVCI
;
A
#
# COMPACT_ATOMS: atom_id res chain seq x y z
N PHE A 1 -8.38 -12.21 -16.46
CA PHE A 1 -8.20 -12.35 -15.02
C PHE A 1 -8.62 -13.73 -14.55
N SER A 2 -7.82 -14.37 -13.67
CA SER A 2 -8.16 -15.62 -12.99
C SER A 2 -8.01 -15.44 -11.48
N TYR A 3 -8.87 -16.11 -10.73
CA TYR A 3 -8.91 -16.01 -9.26
C TYR A 3 -8.93 -17.43 -8.66
N ASN A 4 -8.40 -17.57 -7.44
CA ASN A 4 -8.53 -18.82 -6.68
C ASN A 4 -9.83 -18.84 -5.86
N SER A 5 -10.02 -19.91 -5.07
CA SER A 5 -11.21 -20.08 -4.21
C SER A 5 -11.30 -19.08 -3.03
N ARG A 6 -10.23 -18.30 -2.77
CA ARG A 6 -10.21 -17.22 -1.79
C ARG A 6 -10.39 -15.84 -2.44
N HIS A 7 -10.83 -15.78 -3.71
CA HIS A 7 -10.99 -14.56 -4.51
C HIS A 7 -9.68 -13.77 -4.74
N GLN A 8 -8.51 -14.38 -4.54
CA GLN A 8 -7.22 -13.76 -4.81
C GLN A 8 -6.92 -13.84 -6.31
N GLN A 9 -6.41 -12.74 -6.89
CA GLN A 9 -6.05 -12.65 -8.30
C GLN A 9 -4.77 -13.46 -8.56
N THR A 10 -4.90 -14.61 -9.23
CA THR A 10 -3.77 -15.52 -9.48
C THR A 10 -3.10 -15.30 -10.84
N ARG A 11 -3.84 -14.78 -11.82
CA ARG A 11 -3.32 -14.55 -13.18
C ARG A 11 -4.05 -13.39 -13.86
N VAL A 12 -3.26 -12.54 -14.50
CA VAL A 12 -3.74 -11.51 -15.44
C VAL A 12 -3.04 -11.71 -16.77
N GLU A 13 -3.79 -11.62 -17.85
CA GLU A 13 -3.28 -11.56 -19.21
C GLU A 13 -3.77 -10.26 -19.84
N THR A 14 -2.85 -9.45 -20.30
CA THR A 14 -3.14 -8.17 -20.94
C THR A 14 -3.53 -8.39 -22.41
N GLU A 15 -4.13 -7.39 -23.03
CA GLU A 15 -4.46 -7.41 -24.47
C GLU A 15 -3.22 -7.57 -25.36
N THR A 16 -2.05 -7.16 -24.88
CA THR A 16 -0.76 -7.32 -25.56
C THR A 16 -0.17 -8.72 -25.42
N GLY A 17 -0.82 -9.62 -24.68
CA GLY A 17 -0.37 -10.99 -24.42
C GLY A 17 0.67 -11.10 -23.29
N SER A 18 0.93 -10.03 -22.57
CA SER A 18 1.76 -10.08 -21.37
C SER A 18 1.03 -10.76 -20.22
N VAL A 19 1.75 -11.56 -19.43
CA VAL A 19 1.17 -12.39 -18.39
C VAL A 19 1.80 -12.05 -17.04
N GLN A 20 0.93 -11.83 -16.04
CA GLN A 20 1.28 -11.73 -14.63
C GLN A 20 0.66 -12.90 -13.87
N GLU A 21 1.46 -13.60 -13.05
CA GLU A 21 0.99 -14.63 -12.15
C GLU A 21 1.38 -14.27 -10.71
N ASN A 22 0.43 -14.46 -9.78
CA ASN A 22 0.61 -14.17 -8.37
C ASN A 22 0.45 -15.43 -7.53
N ARG A 23 1.32 -15.61 -6.53
CA ARG A 23 1.23 -16.68 -5.55
C ARG A 23 1.18 -16.10 -4.15
N TYR A 24 0.35 -16.71 -3.31
CA TYR A 24 0.04 -16.25 -1.95
C TYR A 24 0.45 -17.28 -0.93
N ASP A 25 0.87 -16.81 0.23
CA ASP A 25 1.23 -17.64 1.38
C ASP A 25 0.00 -18.01 2.24
N ALA A 26 0.25 -18.55 3.44
CA ALA A 26 -0.79 -18.95 4.37
C ALA A 26 -1.49 -17.76 5.07
N GLU A 27 -0.85 -16.60 5.06
CA GLU A 27 -1.37 -15.32 5.60
C GLU A 27 -2.08 -14.49 4.52
N ASP A 28 -2.31 -15.09 3.32
CA ASP A 28 -2.92 -14.48 2.15
C ASP A 28 -2.11 -13.31 1.55
N LEU A 29 -0.82 -13.18 1.91
CA LEU A 29 0.08 -12.20 1.34
C LEU A 29 0.77 -12.75 0.08
N ARG A 30 0.95 -11.89 -0.93
CA ARG A 30 1.62 -12.23 -2.17
C ARG A 30 3.12 -12.40 -1.96
N PHE A 31 3.59 -13.64 -1.82
CA PHE A 31 5.02 -13.91 -1.65
C PHE A 31 5.80 -14.04 -2.96
N GLU A 32 5.12 -14.24 -4.10
CA GLU A 32 5.76 -14.38 -5.40
C GLU A 32 4.92 -13.75 -6.52
N LEU A 33 5.59 -13.07 -7.41
CA LEU A 33 5.07 -12.45 -8.62
C LEU A 33 5.90 -12.94 -9.81
N LEU A 34 5.25 -13.40 -10.89
CA LEU A 34 5.88 -13.70 -12.16
C LEU A 34 5.34 -12.75 -13.24
N GLU A 35 6.21 -11.94 -13.80
CA GLU A 35 5.89 -11.01 -14.90
C GLU A 35 6.57 -11.51 -16.18
N ASN A 36 5.79 -12.06 -17.11
CA ASN A 36 6.31 -12.72 -18.33
C ASN A 36 7.40 -13.77 -18.00
N GLY A 37 7.20 -14.53 -16.92
CA GLY A 37 8.13 -15.56 -16.43
C GLY A 37 9.30 -15.03 -15.59
N ARG A 38 9.48 -13.71 -15.44
CA ARG A 38 10.47 -13.15 -14.52
C ARG A 38 9.90 -13.16 -13.10
N ARG A 39 10.64 -13.79 -12.21
CA ARG A 39 10.23 -13.99 -10.82
C ARG A 39 10.67 -12.81 -9.94
N THR A 40 9.76 -12.33 -9.12
CA THR A 40 10.01 -11.45 -7.97
C THR A 40 9.46 -12.11 -6.72
N SER A 41 10.22 -12.20 -5.65
CA SER A 41 9.78 -12.71 -4.35
C SER A 41 9.65 -11.58 -3.34
N PHE A 42 8.71 -11.73 -2.39
CA PHE A 42 8.44 -10.74 -1.36
C PHE A 42 8.49 -11.38 0.02
N VAL A 43 9.02 -10.67 0.99
CA VAL A 43 9.05 -11.05 2.41
C VAL A 43 8.31 -9.99 3.20
N TYR A 44 7.35 -10.42 4.01
CA TYR A 44 6.54 -9.55 4.86
C TYR A 44 6.80 -9.85 6.34
N HIS A 45 6.51 -8.85 7.17
CA HIS A 45 6.42 -8.98 8.62
C HIS A 45 5.26 -8.11 9.09
N ASP A 46 4.32 -8.70 9.80
CA ASP A 46 3.08 -8.05 10.24
C ASP A 46 2.32 -7.33 9.09
N GLY A 47 2.31 -7.97 7.91
CA GLY A 47 1.68 -7.41 6.71
C GLY A 47 2.50 -6.34 5.99
N GLU A 48 3.61 -5.85 6.56
CA GLU A 48 4.46 -4.85 5.94
C GLU A 48 5.58 -5.48 5.11
N LEU A 49 5.84 -4.92 3.91
CA LEU A 49 6.89 -5.41 3.02
C LEU A 49 8.27 -5.06 3.57
N LEU A 50 9.08 -6.08 3.86
CA LEU A 50 10.46 -5.90 4.30
C LEU A 50 11.48 -6.08 3.20
N GLU A 51 11.18 -6.95 2.23
CA GLU A 51 12.16 -7.30 1.23
C GLU A 51 11.51 -7.71 -0.10
N GLU A 52 12.15 -7.31 -1.19
CA GLU A 52 11.88 -7.74 -2.55
C GLU A 52 13.14 -8.36 -3.15
N GLY A 53 13.02 -9.56 -3.68
CA GLY A 53 14.09 -10.27 -4.39
C GLY A 53 13.74 -10.46 -5.85
N ARG A 54 14.53 -9.90 -6.77
CA ARG A 54 14.37 -10.09 -8.21
C ARG A 54 15.67 -10.54 -8.82
N GLU A 55 15.70 -11.76 -9.35
CA GLU A 55 16.94 -12.40 -9.85
C GLU A 55 18.02 -12.42 -8.75
N GLU A 56 19.18 -11.78 -8.98
CA GLU A 56 20.24 -11.64 -7.98
C GLU A 56 20.15 -10.32 -7.18
N GLN A 57 19.20 -9.44 -7.52
CA GLN A 57 19.03 -8.15 -6.87
C GLN A 57 18.05 -8.26 -5.71
N LYS A 58 18.49 -7.82 -4.55
CA LYS A 58 17.72 -7.75 -3.32
C LYS A 58 17.52 -6.30 -2.94
N THR A 59 16.26 -5.93 -2.66
CA THR A 59 15.87 -4.64 -2.10
C THR A 59 15.34 -4.87 -0.70
N SER A 60 15.94 -4.22 0.30
CA SER A 60 15.45 -4.25 1.69
C SER A 60 14.81 -2.91 2.01
N TYR A 61 13.64 -2.93 2.60
CA TYR A 61 12.85 -1.75 2.94
C TYR A 61 13.03 -1.38 4.41
N HIS A 62 13.06 -0.09 4.68
CA HIS A 62 13.16 0.48 6.02
C HIS A 62 11.85 1.18 6.35
N LEU A 63 11.22 0.69 7.41
CA LEU A 63 9.94 1.17 7.90
C LEU A 63 10.13 2.14 9.07
N GLY A 64 9.31 3.16 9.11
CA GLY A 64 9.16 4.10 10.20
C GLY A 64 7.68 4.46 10.34
N ALA A 65 7.30 5.71 10.17
CA ALA A 65 5.89 6.08 10.00
C ALA A 65 5.35 5.71 8.60
N GLY A 66 5.65 4.51 8.13
CA GLY A 66 5.42 3.95 6.80
C GLY A 66 6.74 3.62 6.11
N MET A 67 6.73 3.44 4.79
CA MET A 67 7.93 3.13 4.01
C MET A 67 8.82 4.37 3.87
N GLU A 68 9.98 4.42 4.53
CA GLU A 68 10.84 5.62 4.56
C GLU A 68 12.04 5.54 3.63
N ALA A 69 12.62 4.35 3.47
CA ALA A 69 13.79 4.16 2.64
C ALA A 69 13.87 2.74 2.10
N PHE A 70 14.72 2.52 1.11
CA PHE A 70 15.12 1.19 0.68
C PHE A 70 16.62 1.12 0.41
N ARG A 71 17.15 -0.09 0.54
CA ARG A 71 18.57 -0.40 0.30
C ARG A 71 18.71 -1.44 -0.80
N ARG A 72 19.64 -1.19 -1.73
CA ARG A 72 20.09 -2.14 -2.75
C ARG A 72 21.62 -2.27 -2.69
N GLY A 73 22.11 -3.42 -2.26
CA GLY A 73 23.53 -3.57 -2.00
C GLY A 73 24.01 -2.57 -0.95
N GLN A 74 24.89 -1.64 -1.35
CA GLN A 74 25.41 -0.58 -0.48
C GLN A 74 24.66 0.76 -0.64
N GLU A 75 23.80 0.88 -1.64
CA GLU A 75 23.09 2.12 -1.94
C GLU A 75 21.81 2.22 -1.12
N LEU A 76 21.63 3.36 -0.45
CA LEU A 76 20.44 3.72 0.31
C LEU A 76 19.71 4.84 -0.41
N SER A 77 18.41 4.68 -0.58
CA SER A 77 17.51 5.67 -1.19
C SER A 77 16.36 5.98 -0.25
N TYR A 78 15.85 7.20 -0.29
CA TYR A 78 14.84 7.71 0.63
C TYR A 78 13.57 8.07 -0.12
N TYR A 79 12.42 7.75 0.47
CA TYR A 79 11.11 8.12 -0.01
C TYR A 79 10.70 9.49 0.51
N HIS A 80 10.20 10.35 -0.37
CA HIS A 80 9.50 11.58 -0.02
C HIS A 80 8.05 11.42 -0.43
N ARG A 81 7.15 11.65 0.52
CA ARG A 81 5.73 11.33 0.39
C ARG A 81 4.88 12.59 0.56
N ASP A 82 3.71 12.58 -0.06
CA ASP A 82 2.66 13.56 0.19
C ASP A 82 1.84 13.21 1.46
N GLU A 83 0.79 13.98 1.71
CA GLU A 83 -0.11 13.81 2.86
C GLU A 83 -0.90 12.49 2.80
N GLN A 84 -1.04 11.89 1.59
CA GLN A 84 -1.68 10.59 1.38
C GLN A 84 -0.68 9.42 1.48
N LEU A 85 0.55 9.68 1.87
CA LEU A 85 1.64 8.72 1.90
C LEU A 85 2.07 8.21 0.52
N SER A 86 1.64 8.87 -0.56
CA SER A 86 2.08 8.55 -1.93
C SER A 86 3.51 9.01 -2.13
N THR A 87 4.33 8.17 -2.74
CA THR A 87 5.71 8.54 -3.10
C THR A 87 5.69 9.63 -4.18
N VAL A 88 6.20 10.81 -3.88
CA VAL A 88 6.36 11.91 -4.85
C VAL A 88 7.77 12.02 -5.38
N PHE A 89 8.79 11.72 -4.55
CA PHE A 89 10.18 11.65 -4.96
C PHE A 89 10.88 10.47 -4.31
N VAL A 90 11.93 9.98 -4.98
CA VAL A 90 12.96 9.12 -4.41
C VAL A 90 14.31 9.81 -4.59
N THR A 91 15.04 9.98 -3.48
CA THR A 91 16.40 10.52 -3.53
C THR A 91 17.44 9.45 -3.19
N ASP A 92 18.66 9.64 -3.67
CA ASP A 92 19.80 8.83 -3.25
C ASP A 92 20.40 9.36 -1.92
N GLY A 93 21.48 8.71 -1.45
CA GLY A 93 22.19 9.10 -0.24
C GLY A 93 22.88 10.46 -0.29
N GLN A 94 22.99 11.09 -1.45
CA GLN A 94 23.52 12.44 -1.65
C GLN A 94 22.41 13.50 -1.70
N GLY A 95 21.13 13.08 -1.69
CA GLY A 95 19.97 13.95 -1.78
C GLY A 95 19.57 14.30 -3.22
N GLU A 96 20.17 13.66 -4.22
CA GLU A 96 19.80 13.85 -5.62
C GLU A 96 18.49 13.10 -5.95
N ILE A 97 17.56 13.79 -6.62
CA ILE A 97 16.29 13.18 -7.04
C ILE A 97 16.56 12.17 -8.16
N ARG A 98 16.20 10.92 -7.89
CA ARG A 98 16.30 9.80 -8.82
C ARG A 98 14.98 9.45 -9.48
N ASN A 99 13.90 9.56 -8.73
CA ASN A 99 12.56 9.35 -9.28
C ASN A 99 11.64 10.49 -8.87
N SER A 100 10.66 10.79 -9.73
CA SER A 100 9.57 11.71 -9.41
C SER A 100 8.26 11.18 -9.96
N TYR A 101 7.17 11.40 -9.24
CA TYR A 101 5.84 10.93 -9.57
C TYR A 101 4.80 12.00 -9.30
N GLN A 102 3.82 12.09 -10.19
CA GLN A 102 2.60 12.85 -9.99
C GLN A 102 1.40 11.93 -10.25
N TYR A 103 0.37 12.04 -9.44
CA TYR A 103 -0.83 11.22 -9.52
C TYR A 103 -2.07 12.11 -9.63
N ASP A 104 -3.12 11.57 -10.24
CA ASP A 104 -4.44 12.12 -10.04
C ASP A 104 -5.01 11.68 -8.66
N ALA A 105 -6.22 12.15 -8.35
CA ALA A 105 -6.87 11.83 -7.07
C ALA A 105 -7.12 10.33 -6.85
N PHE A 106 -7.17 9.52 -7.91
CA PHE A 106 -7.38 8.07 -7.85
C PHE A 106 -6.09 7.25 -7.99
N GLY A 107 -4.93 7.91 -8.10
CA GLY A 107 -3.64 7.25 -8.17
C GLY A 107 -3.20 6.86 -9.59
N ILE A 108 -3.83 7.42 -10.63
CA ILE A 108 -3.31 7.28 -11.99
C ILE A 108 -2.00 8.07 -12.08
N PRO A 109 -0.87 7.44 -12.48
CA PRO A 109 0.36 8.17 -12.72
C PRO A 109 0.19 9.13 -13.91
N LEU A 110 0.32 10.44 -13.66
CA LEU A 110 0.23 11.50 -14.68
C LEU A 110 1.59 11.81 -15.30
N GLU A 111 2.60 12.00 -14.44
CA GLU A 111 3.98 12.21 -14.83
C GLU A 111 4.89 11.31 -14.00
N THR A 112 5.77 10.59 -14.65
CA THR A 112 6.71 9.67 -14.01
C THR A 112 8.09 9.84 -14.63
N THR A 113 9.09 10.07 -13.77
CA THR A 113 10.51 9.96 -14.13
C THR A 113 11.13 8.92 -13.21
N GLU A 114 11.68 7.85 -13.76
CA GLU A 114 12.33 6.78 -13.00
C GLU A 114 13.75 6.50 -13.50
N GLN A 115 14.71 6.61 -12.58
CA GLN A 115 16.07 6.15 -12.76
C GLN A 115 16.34 4.88 -11.92
N LEU A 116 15.56 4.70 -10.86
CA LEU A 116 15.60 3.54 -9.98
C LEU A 116 14.27 2.80 -10.07
N ASN A 117 14.31 1.48 -10.30
CA ASN A 117 13.08 0.68 -10.25
C ASN A 117 12.42 0.82 -8.88
N ASN A 118 11.14 1.19 -8.82
CA ASN A 118 10.41 1.39 -7.59
C ASN A 118 8.95 0.94 -7.72
N ARG A 119 8.53 0.06 -6.80
CA ARG A 119 7.14 -0.39 -6.71
C ARG A 119 6.29 0.45 -5.78
N ILE A 120 6.88 1.10 -4.79
CA ILE A 120 6.13 1.81 -3.75
C ILE A 120 5.73 3.17 -4.28
N ARG A 121 4.43 3.33 -4.60
CA ARG A 121 3.91 4.52 -5.30
C ARG A 121 2.73 5.14 -4.55
N TYR A 122 1.56 5.25 -5.18
CA TYR A 122 0.36 5.89 -4.63
C TYR A 122 -0.06 5.25 -3.30
N THR A 123 -0.34 6.08 -2.31
CA THR A 123 -0.66 5.71 -0.91
C THR A 123 0.31 4.69 -0.28
N GLY A 124 1.59 4.68 -0.76
CA GLY A 124 2.61 3.75 -0.28
C GLY A 124 2.40 2.30 -0.71
N GLN A 125 1.52 2.03 -1.67
CA GLN A 125 1.19 0.67 -2.12
C GLN A 125 2.09 0.18 -3.26
N GLN A 126 2.19 -1.14 -3.41
CA GLN A 126 2.97 -1.78 -4.45
C GLN A 126 2.27 -1.63 -5.81
N TYR A 127 2.91 -0.98 -6.76
CA TYR A 127 2.43 -0.84 -8.13
C TYR A 127 2.99 -1.93 -9.03
N ASP A 128 2.13 -2.63 -9.75
CA ASP A 128 2.49 -3.62 -10.75
C ASP A 128 2.38 -3.00 -12.16
N GLU A 129 3.53 -2.63 -12.73
CA GLU A 129 3.59 -1.90 -14.02
C GLU A 129 2.94 -2.66 -15.18
N LEU A 130 3.04 -3.99 -15.19
CA LEU A 130 2.52 -4.80 -16.29
C LEU A 130 0.99 -4.74 -16.36
N THR A 131 0.31 -4.65 -15.22
CA THR A 131 -1.16 -4.63 -15.11
C THR A 131 -1.73 -3.27 -14.77
N GLU A 132 -0.85 -2.29 -14.46
CA GLU A 132 -1.21 -0.93 -14.02
C GLU A 132 -2.15 -0.94 -12.80
N GLN A 133 -1.91 -1.88 -11.88
CA GLN A 133 -2.71 -2.08 -10.67
C GLN A 133 -1.86 -1.88 -9.43
N TYR A 134 -2.51 -1.47 -8.34
CA TYR A 134 -1.92 -1.45 -7.01
C TYR A 134 -2.31 -2.71 -6.24
N TYR A 135 -1.33 -3.37 -5.62
CA TYR A 135 -1.55 -4.47 -4.70
C TYR A 135 -1.69 -3.93 -3.27
N LEU A 136 -2.90 -3.99 -2.73
CA LEU A 136 -3.26 -3.55 -1.39
C LEU A 136 -3.43 -4.77 -0.44
N ARG A 137 -2.53 -5.73 -0.49
CA ARG A 137 -2.55 -6.96 0.30
C ARG A 137 -3.78 -7.84 0.03
N ALA A 138 -4.95 -7.48 0.55
CA ALA A 138 -6.17 -8.28 0.37
C ALA A 138 -6.73 -8.22 -1.06
N ARG A 139 -6.63 -7.06 -1.71
CA ARG A 139 -7.22 -6.81 -3.03
C ARG A 139 -6.27 -6.07 -3.97
N TYR A 140 -6.57 -6.17 -5.26
CA TYR A 140 -5.96 -5.32 -6.29
C TYR A 140 -6.85 -4.12 -6.58
N TYR A 141 -6.27 -2.96 -6.59
CA TYR A 141 -6.92 -1.71 -6.95
C TYR A 141 -6.51 -1.28 -8.36
N ASN A 142 -7.50 -1.02 -9.22
CA ASN A 142 -7.28 -0.46 -10.55
C ASN A 142 -7.60 1.04 -10.52
N PRO A 143 -6.61 1.92 -10.65
CA PRO A 143 -6.82 3.36 -10.55
C PRO A 143 -7.63 3.92 -11.74
N VAL A 144 -7.50 3.31 -12.92
CA VAL A 144 -8.26 3.74 -14.12
C VAL A 144 -9.76 3.47 -13.94
N ALA A 145 -10.11 2.32 -13.33
CA ALA A 145 -11.49 1.99 -13.00
C ALA A 145 -11.98 2.67 -11.71
N GLY A 146 -11.06 3.17 -10.87
CA GLY A 146 -11.33 3.78 -9.57
C GLY A 146 -11.92 2.78 -8.56
N ARG A 147 -11.60 1.48 -8.68
CA ARG A 147 -12.19 0.42 -7.86
C ARG A 147 -11.30 -0.79 -7.68
N PHE A 148 -11.65 -1.60 -6.70
CA PHE A 148 -11.06 -2.92 -6.51
C PHE A 148 -11.46 -3.89 -7.61
N MET A 149 -10.57 -4.85 -7.90
CA MET A 149 -10.79 -5.91 -8.88
C MET A 149 -11.45 -7.15 -8.27
N GLN A 150 -11.51 -7.22 -6.95
CA GLN A 150 -12.16 -8.28 -6.19
C GLN A 150 -13.24 -7.69 -5.28
N GLU A 151 -14.27 -8.51 -5.05
CA GLU A 151 -15.32 -8.23 -4.09
C GLU A 151 -14.76 -8.21 -2.67
N ASP A 152 -15.25 -7.28 -1.85
CA ASP A 152 -14.88 -7.21 -0.44
C ASP A 152 -15.51 -8.37 0.33
N VAL A 153 -14.71 -9.01 1.16
CA VAL A 153 -15.22 -10.01 2.11
C VAL A 153 -15.84 -9.34 3.34
N TYR A 154 -15.51 -8.08 3.60
CA TYR A 154 -16.06 -7.27 4.68
C TYR A 154 -17.24 -6.44 4.16
N GLN A 155 -18.44 -6.70 4.68
CA GLN A 155 -19.67 -6.03 4.24
C GLN A 155 -19.97 -4.72 4.98
N GLY A 156 -19.03 -4.21 5.78
CA GLY A 156 -19.20 -3.02 6.62
C GLY A 156 -19.00 -1.68 5.92
N ASP A 157 -18.31 -1.65 4.78
CA ASP A 157 -17.93 -0.41 4.05
C ASP A 157 -18.98 0.06 3.04
N GLY A 158 -20.23 -0.40 3.15
CA GLY A 158 -21.33 0.02 2.30
C GLY A 158 -21.84 -1.05 1.35
N LEU A 159 -22.75 -0.66 0.44
CA LEU A 159 -23.41 -1.60 -0.49
C LEU A 159 -22.57 -1.95 -1.73
N ASN A 160 -21.56 -1.14 -2.05
CA ASN A 160 -20.69 -1.38 -3.21
C ASN A 160 -19.37 -2.02 -2.76
N LEU A 161 -19.32 -3.35 -2.81
CA LEU A 161 -18.17 -4.16 -2.35
C LEU A 161 -16.89 -3.99 -3.20
N TYR A 162 -16.95 -3.22 -4.28
CA TYR A 162 -15.79 -2.91 -5.14
C TYR A 162 -15.31 -1.46 -5.00
N ALA A 163 -16.01 -0.63 -4.18
CA ALA A 163 -15.64 0.77 -4.04
C ALA A 163 -14.27 0.92 -3.35
N TYR A 164 -13.42 1.78 -3.90
CA TYR A 164 -12.21 2.23 -3.25
C TYR A 164 -12.52 3.52 -2.47
N CYS A 165 -12.23 3.53 -1.16
CA CYS A 165 -12.38 4.69 -0.29
C CYS A 165 -13.75 5.39 -0.38
N GLY A 166 -14.84 4.63 -0.58
CA GLY A 166 -16.18 5.19 -0.79
C GLY A 166 -16.28 6.17 -1.96
N ASN A 167 -15.42 6.06 -2.98
CA ASN A 167 -15.21 7.00 -4.09
C ASN A 167 -14.71 8.40 -3.65
N ASN A 168 -14.08 8.50 -2.50
CA ASN A 168 -13.48 9.75 -1.99
C ASN A 168 -12.01 9.54 -1.54
N PRO A 169 -11.10 9.20 -2.47
CA PRO A 169 -9.71 8.90 -2.15
C PRO A 169 -8.88 10.13 -1.74
N VAL A 170 -9.43 11.33 -1.83
CA VAL A 170 -8.77 12.56 -1.34
C VAL A 170 -8.82 12.66 0.19
N VAL A 171 -9.82 12.03 0.82
CA VAL A 171 -10.04 12.08 2.27
C VAL A 171 -9.70 10.74 2.95
N TYR A 172 -9.79 9.65 2.19
CA TYR A 172 -9.62 8.30 2.69
C TYR A 172 -8.53 7.57 1.91
N ASP A 173 -7.80 6.70 2.60
CA ASP A 173 -6.94 5.65 2.05
C ASP A 173 -7.40 4.27 2.52
N ASP A 174 -7.00 3.22 1.85
CA ASP A 174 -7.19 1.83 2.29
C ASP A 174 -5.82 1.13 2.36
N PRO A 175 -5.20 1.08 3.54
CA PRO A 175 -3.87 0.51 3.67
C PRO A 175 -3.81 -1.01 3.47
N SER A 176 -4.89 -1.71 3.74
CA SER A 176 -4.94 -3.17 3.81
C SER A 176 -5.69 -3.84 2.66
N GLY A 177 -6.48 -3.06 1.92
CA GLY A 177 -7.42 -3.57 0.93
C GLY A 177 -8.70 -4.17 1.53
N TYR A 178 -9.00 -3.87 2.82
CA TYR A 178 -10.23 -4.30 3.50
C TYR A 178 -11.13 -3.13 3.89
N ALA A 179 -10.56 -2.05 4.43
CA ALA A 179 -11.34 -0.96 4.97
C ALA A 179 -10.64 0.39 4.78
N SER A 180 -11.42 1.41 4.44
CA SER A 180 -10.93 2.76 4.26
C SER A 180 -10.72 3.47 5.60
N THR A 181 -9.64 4.22 5.72
CA THR A 181 -9.28 5.05 6.88
C THR A 181 -9.18 6.52 6.47
N SER A 182 -9.49 7.46 7.38
CA SER A 182 -9.36 8.89 7.06
C SER A 182 -7.90 9.31 7.04
N ILE A 183 -7.49 9.92 5.94
CA ILE A 183 -6.16 10.53 5.80
C ILE A 183 -6.05 11.68 6.80
N GLY A 184 -4.93 11.77 7.51
CA GLY A 184 -4.63 12.91 8.38
C GLY A 184 -5.51 13.04 9.62
N LYS A 185 -6.18 11.99 10.12
CA LYS A 185 -6.62 11.98 11.51
C LYS A 185 -5.40 11.97 12.41
N ALA A 186 -4.83 13.17 12.63
CA ALA A 186 -4.00 13.38 13.81
C ALA A 186 -4.78 12.87 15.01
N CYS A 187 -4.11 12.19 15.94
CA CYS A 187 -4.71 11.89 17.25
C CYS A 187 -5.35 13.18 17.77
N PRO A 188 -6.58 13.12 18.30
CA PRO A 188 -7.23 14.31 18.83
C PRO A 188 -6.28 14.95 19.84
N PRO A 189 -6.14 16.29 19.87
CA PRO A 189 -5.28 16.96 20.84
C PRO A 189 -5.67 16.50 22.23
N GLN A 190 -4.70 16.10 23.03
CA GLN A 190 -4.91 15.67 24.42
C GLN A 190 -5.57 16.80 25.21
N GLY A 191 -6.87 16.72 25.39
CA GLY A 191 -7.65 17.71 26.10
C GLY A 191 -9.08 17.24 26.27
N LYS A 192 -9.33 16.62 27.45
CA LYS A 192 -10.64 16.23 27.97
C LYS A 192 -11.23 14.95 27.41
N ILE A 193 -10.84 13.83 28.01
CA ILE A 193 -11.73 12.68 28.13
C ILE A 193 -12.87 13.14 29.05
N SER A 194 -14.01 13.52 28.47
CA SER A 194 -15.26 13.58 29.25
C SER A 194 -15.69 12.13 29.52
N GLU A 195 -15.94 11.81 30.79
CA GLU A 195 -16.42 10.53 31.27
C GLU A 195 -17.83 10.21 30.71
N SER A 196 -17.92 9.83 29.44
CA SER A 196 -19.11 9.18 28.87
C SER A 196 -18.72 8.57 27.53
N VAL A 197 -17.98 7.46 27.56
CA VAL A 197 -17.84 6.60 26.39
C VAL A 197 -18.80 5.45 26.60
N ASP A 198 -19.90 5.43 25.83
CA ASP A 198 -20.74 4.25 25.68
C ASP A 198 -19.90 3.12 25.09
N GLU A 199 -19.96 1.93 25.70
CA GLU A 199 -19.22 0.71 25.34
C GLU A 199 -19.54 0.14 23.94
N SER A 200 -20.23 0.89 23.06
CA SER A 200 -20.63 0.43 21.73
C SER A 200 -19.70 0.86 20.59
N ASP A 201 -18.70 1.72 20.84
CA ASP A 201 -17.76 2.21 19.82
C ASP A 201 -16.34 1.65 19.97
N SER A 202 -16.22 0.32 20.02
CA SER A 202 -14.92 -0.36 20.09
C SER A 202 -14.09 -0.32 18.78
N ASN A 203 -14.55 0.37 17.75
CA ASN A 203 -13.88 0.43 16.43
C ASN A 203 -13.24 1.78 16.09
N SER A 204 -13.05 2.70 17.05
CA SER A 204 -12.46 4.02 16.75
C SER A 204 -11.04 4.23 17.31
N LEU A 205 -10.34 3.17 17.68
CA LEU A 205 -8.92 3.27 18.04
C LEU A 205 -8.08 3.39 16.78
N CYS A 206 -7.43 4.55 16.63
CA CYS A 206 -6.46 4.78 15.57
C CYS A 206 -5.33 3.75 15.68
N GLU A 207 -5.24 2.80 14.74
CA GLU A 207 -4.21 1.74 14.70
C GLU A 207 -2.77 2.28 14.56
N ARG A 208 -2.60 3.59 14.39
CA ARG A 208 -1.30 4.28 14.36
C ARG A 208 -0.80 4.74 15.74
N CYS A 209 -1.52 4.46 16.81
CA CYS A 209 -1.06 4.75 18.16
C CYS A 209 -0.30 3.55 18.72
N ILE A 210 1.00 3.47 18.51
CA ILE A 210 1.86 2.41 19.04
C ILE A 210 2.60 2.93 20.29
N GLY A 211 2.23 2.37 21.44
CA GLY A 211 3.00 2.43 22.67
C GLY A 211 2.45 3.34 23.77
N THR A 212 2.39 2.81 24.97
CA THR A 212 2.17 3.56 26.20
C THR A 212 3.50 3.79 26.91
N VAL A 213 3.94 5.03 27.02
CA VAL A 213 5.00 5.40 27.95
C VAL A 213 4.35 6.15 29.10
N SER A 214 4.44 5.59 30.31
CA SER A 214 3.92 6.17 31.56
C SER A 214 2.41 6.46 31.58
N GLY A 215 1.59 5.58 30.95
CA GLY A 215 0.12 5.69 31.00
C GLY A 215 -0.51 6.71 30.06
N ASN A 216 0.26 7.33 29.18
CA ASN A 216 -0.24 8.24 28.14
C ASN A 216 -0.01 7.64 26.75
N LEU A 217 -1.04 7.71 25.88
CA LEU A 217 -0.91 7.36 24.47
C LEU A 217 0.00 8.38 23.79
N VAL A 218 1.05 7.92 23.14
CA VAL A 218 1.92 8.75 22.30
C VAL A 218 1.64 8.39 20.86
N CYS A 219 1.20 9.37 20.08
CA CYS A 219 1.11 9.29 18.61
C CYS A 219 2.48 9.70 18.04
N ILE A 220 3.06 8.84 17.20
CA ILE A 220 4.25 9.13 16.41
C ILE A 220 3.82 9.37 14.97
#